data_37859b54703ce7b8949d81c441223a5c
#
_entry.id   37859b54703ce7b8949d81c441223a5c
#
_cell.length_a   1.000
_cell.length_b   1.000
_cell.length_c   1.000
_cell.angle_alpha   90.00
_cell.angle_beta   90.00
_cell.angle_gamma   90.00
#
_symmetry.space_group_name_H-M   'P 1'
#
loop_
_entity.id
_entity.type
_entity.pdbx_description
1 polymer ?
#
loop_
_entity_poly.entity_id
_entity_poly.type
_entity_poly.pdbx_seq_one_letter_code
_entity_poly.pdbx_strand_id
1 'polypeptide(L)'
;MRALIQRVNEASVLVEGEVVGSIGTGVCVFIGVSHDDDLGKAEKMARKIWNLRIFEDEDQRMNKSVEEAGGEVLVVSQFTLYGDTSKGRRPSFVQAAMPEVAEPLIAHPVSYTHLTLPTKRIV
;
A
#
# COMPACT_ATOMS: atom_id res chain seq x y z
N MET A 1 3.41 0.96 -11.34
CA MET A 1 3.01 1.04 -9.92
C MET A 1 3.97 0.24 -9.07
N ARG A 2 4.33 0.77 -7.94
CA ARG A 2 5.21 0.10 -6.97
C ARG A 2 4.54 0.06 -5.62
N ALA A 3 4.68 -1.06 -4.91
CA ALA A 3 4.19 -1.21 -3.55
C ALA A 3 5.30 -1.72 -2.65
N LEU A 4 5.49 -1.05 -1.54
CA LEU A 4 6.35 -1.52 -0.45
C LEU A 4 5.45 -1.98 0.67
N ILE A 5 5.55 -3.26 1.02
CA ILE A 5 4.66 -3.91 1.98
C ILE A 5 5.43 -4.30 3.22
N GLN A 6 4.95 -3.89 4.37
CA GLN A 6 5.54 -4.25 5.64
C GLN A 6 4.50 -4.86 6.55
N ARG A 7 4.79 -6.06 7.04
CA ARG A 7 3.99 -6.71 8.06
C ARG A 7 4.22 -5.99 9.40
N VAL A 8 3.13 -5.67 10.11
CA VAL A 8 3.21 -4.90 11.36
C VAL A 8 2.34 -5.52 12.44
N ASN A 9 2.72 -5.28 13.68
CA ASN A 9 1.87 -5.56 14.84
C ASN A 9 0.90 -4.42 15.10
N GLU A 10 1.31 -3.22 14.75
CA GLU A 10 0.49 -2.01 14.76
C GLU A 10 1.14 -0.96 13.86
N ALA A 11 0.36 -0.08 13.31
CA ALA A 11 0.84 1.06 12.54
C ALA A 11 -0.15 2.21 12.66
N SER A 12 0.38 3.43 12.64
CA SER A 12 -0.44 4.62 12.64
C SER A 12 0.20 5.70 11.79
N VAL A 13 -0.61 6.62 11.30
CA VAL A 13 -0.16 7.81 10.57
C VAL A 13 -0.66 9.03 11.30
N LEU A 14 0.25 9.94 11.61
CA LEU A 14 -0.05 11.22 12.23
C LEU A 14 0.14 12.35 11.23
N VAL A 15 -0.79 13.28 11.20
CA VAL A 15 -0.68 14.52 10.44
C VAL A 15 -0.95 15.66 11.40
N GLU A 16 0.02 16.55 11.54
CA GLU A 16 -0.06 17.69 12.45
C GLU A 16 -0.44 17.29 13.89
N GLY A 17 0.14 16.16 14.34
CA GLY A 17 -0.09 15.65 15.70
C GLY A 17 -1.36 14.84 15.87
N GLU A 18 -2.19 14.70 14.85
CA GLU A 18 -3.43 13.93 14.92
C GLU A 18 -3.28 12.61 14.19
N VAL A 19 -3.83 11.55 14.78
CA VAL A 19 -3.86 10.22 14.15
C VAL A 19 -4.95 10.21 13.09
N VAL A 20 -4.55 10.09 11.81
CA VAL A 20 -5.48 10.05 10.67
C VAL A 20 -5.74 8.63 10.20
N GLY A 21 -4.97 7.67 10.64
CA GLY A 21 -5.18 6.25 10.36
C GLY A 21 -4.40 5.40 11.33
N SER A 22 -4.98 4.25 11.71
CA SER A 22 -4.36 3.33 12.65
C SER A 22 -4.88 1.92 12.41
N ILE A 23 -3.98 0.95 12.49
CA ILE A 23 -4.33 -0.47 12.43
C ILE A 23 -3.60 -1.23 13.53
N GLY A 24 -4.15 -2.39 13.91
CA GLY A 24 -3.45 -3.38 14.70
C GLY A 24 -2.58 -4.27 13.82
N THR A 25 -2.57 -5.57 14.09
CA THR A 25 -1.84 -6.55 13.28
C THR A 25 -2.31 -6.52 11.83
N GLY A 26 -1.37 -6.48 10.91
CA GLY A 26 -1.69 -6.46 9.49
C GLY A 26 -0.52 -6.05 8.64
N VAL A 27 -0.79 -5.31 7.58
CA VAL A 27 0.22 -4.78 6.66
C VAL A 27 0.07 -3.28 6.47
N CYS A 28 1.21 -2.61 6.44
CA CYS A 28 1.31 -1.24 5.99
C CYS A 28 1.82 -1.27 4.56
N VAL A 29 1.09 -0.65 3.64
CA VAL A 29 1.37 -0.68 2.20
C VAL A 29 1.62 0.73 1.71
N PHE A 30 2.83 0.99 1.23
CA PHE A 30 3.18 2.25 0.59
C PHE A 30 3.05 2.05 -0.92
N ILE A 31 2.25 2.86 -1.59
CA ILE A 31 1.99 2.75 -3.02
C ILE A 31 2.45 3.98 -3.76
N GLY A 32 3.30 3.76 -4.77
CA GLY A 32 3.68 4.78 -5.73
C GLY A 32 3.03 4.50 -7.08
N VAL A 33 2.58 5.54 -7.75
CA VAL A 33 1.93 5.47 -9.07
C VAL A 33 2.80 6.19 -10.09
N SER A 34 2.98 5.58 -11.26
CA SER A 34 3.70 6.19 -12.38
C SER A 34 2.73 6.72 -13.43
N HIS A 35 3.26 7.50 -14.39
CA HIS A 35 2.46 8.04 -15.49
C HIS A 35 1.84 6.97 -16.38
N ASP A 36 2.44 5.78 -16.42
CA ASP A 36 2.00 4.69 -17.28
C ASP A 36 0.97 3.76 -16.61
N ASP A 37 0.63 4.03 -15.37
CA ASP A 37 -0.32 3.19 -14.64
C ASP A 37 -1.77 3.54 -14.98
N ASP A 38 -2.61 2.51 -14.91
CA ASP A 38 -4.02 2.60 -15.16
C ASP A 38 -4.82 1.82 -14.11
N LEU A 39 -6.13 1.86 -14.21
CA LEU A 39 -7.02 1.20 -13.27
C LEU A 39 -6.83 -0.32 -13.26
N GLY A 40 -6.58 -0.93 -14.40
CA GLY A 40 -6.32 -2.38 -14.49
C GLY A 40 -5.09 -2.80 -13.71
N LYS A 41 -4.02 -2.02 -13.80
CA LYS A 41 -2.79 -2.28 -13.04
C LYS A 41 -3.01 -2.09 -11.54
N ALA A 42 -3.80 -1.09 -11.16
CA ALA A 42 -4.13 -0.83 -9.76
C ALA A 42 -4.93 -1.98 -9.15
N GLU A 43 -5.92 -2.49 -9.86
CA GLU A 43 -6.71 -3.64 -9.40
C GLU A 43 -5.86 -4.91 -9.29
N LYS A 44 -4.98 -5.14 -10.25
CA LYS A 44 -4.06 -6.27 -10.22
C LYS A 44 -3.13 -6.19 -9.02
N MET A 45 -2.59 -5.01 -8.72
CA MET A 45 -1.74 -4.79 -7.56
C MET A 45 -2.50 -5.05 -6.26
N ALA A 46 -3.72 -4.56 -6.15
CA ALA A 46 -4.55 -4.78 -4.97
C ALA A 46 -4.80 -6.28 -4.75
N ARG A 47 -5.21 -7.01 -5.77
CA ARG A 47 -5.41 -8.46 -5.65
C ARG A 47 -4.14 -9.17 -5.22
N LYS A 48 -2.99 -8.79 -5.75
CA LYS A 48 -1.72 -9.38 -5.37
C LYS A 48 -1.40 -9.14 -3.90
N ILE A 49 -1.60 -7.91 -3.42
CA ILE A 49 -1.33 -7.55 -2.03
C ILE A 49 -2.25 -8.35 -1.08
N TRP A 50 -3.54 -8.40 -1.39
CA TRP A 50 -4.53 -9.09 -0.54
C TRP A 50 -4.28 -10.59 -0.47
N ASN A 51 -3.65 -11.18 -1.47
CA ASN A 51 -3.40 -12.61 -1.55
C ASN A 51 -1.96 -13.02 -1.22
N LEU A 52 -1.08 -12.07 -0.93
CA LEU A 52 0.28 -12.40 -0.50
C LEU A 52 0.28 -13.21 0.78
N ARG A 53 0.99 -14.33 0.76
CA ARG A 53 1.01 -15.29 1.86
C ARG A 53 2.22 -15.03 2.75
N ILE A 54 2.21 -13.89 3.43
CA ILE A 54 3.33 -13.39 4.23
C ILE A 54 3.09 -13.46 5.74
N PHE A 55 1.99 -14.04 6.17
CA PHE A 55 1.71 -14.30 7.58
C PHE A 55 1.98 -15.76 7.90
N GLU A 56 2.49 -16.00 9.10
CA GLU A 56 2.86 -17.34 9.52
C GLU A 56 1.64 -18.23 9.80
N ASP A 57 1.74 -19.51 9.42
CA ASP A 57 0.79 -20.55 9.79
C ASP A 57 1.23 -21.21 11.10
N GLU A 58 0.56 -22.32 11.46
CA GLU A 58 0.86 -23.08 12.67
C GLU A 58 2.28 -23.68 12.67
N ASP A 59 2.87 -23.88 11.48
CA ASP A 59 4.22 -24.40 11.31
C ASP A 59 5.27 -23.28 11.21
N GLN A 60 4.87 -22.04 11.47
CA GLN A 60 5.74 -20.84 11.40
C GLN A 60 6.30 -20.59 10.00
N ARG A 61 5.55 -20.99 8.97
CA ARG A 61 5.87 -20.72 7.57
C ARG A 61 4.99 -19.60 7.04
N MET A 62 5.53 -18.75 6.18
CA MET A 62 4.77 -17.73 5.48
C MET A 62 3.78 -18.39 4.54
N ASN A 63 2.55 -18.50 4.94
CA ASN A 63 1.53 -19.26 4.24
C ASN A 63 0.14 -18.64 4.25
N LYS A 64 -0.13 -17.70 5.13
CA LYS A 64 -1.45 -17.06 5.24
C LYS A 64 -1.43 -15.67 4.65
N SER A 65 -2.52 -15.29 3.98
CA SER A 65 -2.76 -13.91 3.55
C SER A 65 -3.18 -13.06 4.75
N VAL A 66 -3.23 -11.74 4.54
CA VAL A 66 -3.70 -10.80 5.57
C VAL A 66 -5.14 -11.12 6.00
N GLU A 67 -5.98 -11.51 5.06
CA GLU A 67 -7.36 -11.90 5.34
C GLU A 67 -7.43 -13.15 6.21
N GLU A 68 -6.70 -14.20 5.85
CA GLU A 68 -6.63 -15.44 6.61
C GLU A 68 -6.09 -15.23 8.02
N ALA A 69 -5.16 -14.30 8.17
CA ALA A 69 -4.59 -13.94 9.47
C ALA A 69 -5.49 -13.04 10.31
N GLY A 70 -6.62 -12.59 9.77
CA GLY A 70 -7.52 -11.66 10.45
C GLY A 70 -6.94 -10.26 10.63
N GLY A 71 -6.00 -9.87 9.76
CA GLY A 71 -5.32 -8.59 9.86
C GLY A 71 -6.04 -7.45 9.16
N GLU A 72 -5.47 -6.27 9.32
CA GLU A 72 -5.94 -5.04 8.69
C GLU A 72 -4.91 -4.54 7.67
N VAL A 73 -5.33 -3.66 6.77
CA VAL A 73 -4.45 -3.06 5.76
C VAL A 73 -4.51 -1.53 5.89
N LEU A 74 -3.33 -0.92 6.02
CA LEU A 74 -3.17 0.53 6.01
C LEU A 74 -2.46 0.92 4.72
N VAL A 75 -3.13 1.67 3.87
CA VAL A 75 -2.59 2.08 2.57
C VAL A 75 -2.16 3.55 2.63
N VAL A 76 -0.91 3.80 2.29
CA VAL A 76 -0.31 5.13 2.27
C VAL A 76 0.18 5.44 0.86
N SER A 77 -0.26 6.57 0.31
CA SER A 77 0.27 7.06 -0.96
C SER A 77 1.69 7.56 -0.76
N GLN A 78 2.63 7.09 -1.59
CA GLN A 78 4.06 7.39 -1.43
C GLN A 78 4.72 7.56 -2.80
N PHE A 79 4.69 8.76 -3.34
CA PHE A 79 5.27 9.04 -4.67
C PHE A 79 6.79 8.86 -4.68
N THR A 80 7.46 8.98 -3.52
CA THR A 80 8.91 8.86 -3.41
C THR A 80 9.43 7.45 -3.73
N LEU A 81 8.56 6.46 -3.86
CA LEU A 81 8.93 5.13 -4.36
C LEU A 81 9.45 5.18 -5.81
N TYR A 82 9.15 6.26 -6.54
CA TYR A 82 9.67 6.52 -7.87
C TYR A 82 10.86 7.49 -7.87
N GLY A 83 11.46 7.73 -6.70
CA GLY A 83 12.68 8.52 -6.63
C GLY A 83 13.83 7.83 -7.36
N ASP A 84 14.44 8.54 -8.29
CA ASP A 84 15.57 8.05 -9.08
C ASP A 84 16.82 8.81 -8.68
N THR A 85 17.81 8.08 -8.16
CA THR A 85 19.11 8.66 -7.74
C THR A 85 20.25 8.21 -8.64
N SER A 86 19.95 7.61 -9.79
CA SER A 86 20.96 7.06 -10.70
C SER A 86 21.88 8.11 -11.28
N LYS A 87 21.44 9.37 -11.41
CA LYS A 87 22.17 10.47 -12.03
C LYS A 87 22.76 11.48 -11.07
N GLY A 88 22.73 11.23 -9.78
CA GLY A 88 23.26 12.17 -8.80
C GLY A 88 22.72 11.94 -7.39
N ARG A 89 22.97 12.92 -6.54
CA ARG A 89 22.58 12.83 -5.12
C ARG A 89 21.18 13.35 -4.84
N ARG A 90 20.58 14.05 -5.80
CA ARG A 90 19.19 14.53 -5.68
C ARG A 90 18.26 13.55 -6.37
N PRO A 91 17.23 13.04 -5.65
CA PRO A 91 16.24 12.18 -6.30
C PRO A 91 15.48 12.93 -7.39
N SER A 92 15.23 12.25 -8.49
CA SER A 92 14.33 12.73 -9.53
C SER A 92 13.02 12.00 -9.41
N PHE A 93 11.90 12.71 -9.45
CA PHE A 93 10.55 12.14 -9.37
C PHE A 93 9.79 12.26 -10.68
N VAL A 94 10.52 12.36 -11.80
CA VAL A 94 9.92 12.52 -13.13
C VAL A 94 8.95 11.40 -13.48
N GLN A 95 9.21 10.18 -13.00
CA GLN A 95 8.36 9.02 -13.28
C GLN A 95 7.10 8.95 -12.41
N ALA A 96 7.06 9.70 -11.30
CA ALA A 96 5.91 9.69 -10.42
C ALA A 96 4.73 10.43 -11.04
N ALA A 97 3.55 9.83 -10.99
CA ALA A 97 2.32 10.49 -11.43
C ALA A 97 1.95 11.63 -10.49
N MET A 98 1.33 12.65 -11.04
CA MET A 98 0.78 13.77 -10.25
C MET A 98 -0.36 13.26 -9.35
N PRO A 99 -0.63 13.93 -8.21
CA PRO A 99 -1.68 13.50 -7.30
C PRO A 99 -3.06 13.33 -7.95
N GLU A 100 -3.39 14.16 -8.93
CA GLU A 100 -4.66 14.10 -9.65
C GLU A 100 -4.84 12.78 -10.40
N VAL A 101 -3.74 12.15 -10.83
CA VAL A 101 -3.74 10.85 -11.50
C VAL A 101 -3.61 9.72 -10.50
N ALA A 102 -2.71 9.87 -9.51
CA ALA A 102 -2.41 8.83 -8.53
C ALA A 102 -3.58 8.54 -7.59
N GLU A 103 -4.25 9.58 -7.13
CA GLU A 103 -5.30 9.50 -6.12
C GLU A 103 -6.44 8.55 -6.50
N PRO A 104 -7.07 8.67 -7.69
CA PRO A 104 -8.13 7.75 -8.09
C PRO A 104 -7.64 6.32 -8.26
N LEU A 105 -6.41 6.12 -8.71
CA LEU A 105 -5.84 4.80 -8.92
C LEU A 105 -5.56 4.07 -7.60
N ILE A 106 -5.31 4.80 -6.53
CA ILE A 106 -5.15 4.21 -5.19
C ILE A 106 -6.52 4.00 -4.53
N ALA A 107 -7.41 4.99 -4.66
CA ALA A 107 -8.71 4.97 -4.00
C ALA A 107 -9.63 3.86 -4.49
N HIS A 108 -9.67 3.61 -5.81
CA HIS A 108 -10.59 2.64 -6.42
C HIS A 108 -10.33 1.20 -5.93
N PRO A 109 -9.11 0.66 -6.00
CA PRO A 109 -8.85 -0.69 -5.50
C PRO A 109 -9.11 -0.84 -4.01
N VAL A 110 -8.80 0.19 -3.20
CA VAL A 110 -9.08 0.18 -1.77
C VAL A 110 -10.59 0.08 -1.53
N SER A 111 -11.38 0.87 -2.24
CA SER A 111 -12.84 0.83 -2.13
C SER A 111 -13.43 -0.50 -2.57
N TYR A 112 -12.87 -1.10 -3.61
CA TYR A 112 -13.31 -2.38 -4.13
C TYR A 112 -13.09 -3.53 -3.13
N THR A 113 -11.95 -3.51 -2.43
CA THR A 113 -11.55 -4.59 -1.54
C THR A 113 -12.03 -4.41 -0.10
N HIS A 114 -12.44 -3.22 0.31
CA HIS A 114 -12.84 -2.94 1.69
C HIS A 114 -14.07 -3.74 2.14
N LEU A 115 -14.85 -4.26 1.22
CA LEU A 115 -16.00 -5.11 1.52
C LEU A 115 -15.61 -6.43 2.17
N THR A 116 -14.37 -6.88 1.96
CA THR A 116 -13.87 -8.16 2.46
C THR A 116 -12.80 -8.02 3.53
N LEU A 117 -12.15 -6.85 3.64
CA LEU A 117 -11.06 -6.60 4.59
C LEU A 117 -11.17 -5.21 5.20
N PRO A 118 -10.88 -5.08 6.51
CA PRO A 118 -10.66 -3.77 7.11
C PRO A 118 -9.45 -3.11 6.44
N THR A 119 -9.71 -2.12 5.62
CA THR A 119 -8.68 -1.39 4.87
C THR A 119 -8.83 0.09 5.15
N LYS A 120 -7.73 0.73 5.55
CA LYS A 120 -7.67 2.16 5.81
C LYS A 120 -6.70 2.79 4.84
N ARG A 121 -7.11 3.90 4.22
CA ARG A 121 -6.30 4.62 3.25
C ARG A 121 -5.94 5.99 3.79
N ILE A 122 -4.65 6.33 3.64
CA ILE A 122 -4.11 7.64 4.00
C ILE A 122 -3.47 8.25 2.75
N VAL A 123 -3.76 9.49 2.50
CA VAL A 123 -3.22 10.24 1.36
C VAL A 123 -1.85 10.81 1.68
#